data_130a4d9d34300da623279e34162cae52
#
_entry.id   130a4d9d34300da623279e34162cae52
#
_cell.length_a   1.000
_cell.length_b   1.000
_cell.length_c   1.000
_cell.angle_alpha   90.00
_cell.angle_beta   90.00
_cell.angle_gamma   90.00
#
_symmetry.space_group_name_H-M   'P 1'
#
loop_
_entity.id
_entity.type
_entity.pdbx_description
1 polymer ?
#
loop_
_entity_poly.entity_id
_entity_poly.type
_entity_poly.pdbx_seq_one_letter_code
_entity_poly.pdbx_strand_id
1 'polypeptide(L)'
;MKYFSSLSFLESNLKYTLTPEGTIDSKIFKTISSSSNYFRTVSIFDNESKGTISRDKKAIFSILTNSLTPTSIEDKSIGSMLGMCIGDAMGHRFEFEPVVYDKIVLTDMGKGKGGQFELEPGQWTDDTSMGLCLADSLLVNEGYFHPRDLMHRFLLWWNNGYNNAFRFDENKRSCGLGGNISGSLYEYVELKGQNPYTKYGDENTSGNGSIMRNAAVPICFYKDMNKGRNVAKWQSLVTHQGKEAYACCELLTFIVSKLINGEDLFNDVLNKLDKEFTCDVDSVNTLAKSEQEGDNVNRNWNWKDDNFKYSEERVNNNSGYIGSYCMDAMAMALHVVYTTKSFKDAIIKVVNLRGDSDSVGSVVGQIAGAYYGFKNIPIEWIKVIEKWDHQEIALRGYMLCHLFDDVKSRVN
;
A
#
# COMPACT_ATOMS: atom_id res chain seq x y z
N MET A 1 -1.61 20.07 -21.73
CA MET A 1 -2.27 21.31 -21.36
C MET A 1 -3.78 21.20 -21.09
N LYS A 2 -4.57 20.39 -21.81
CA LYS A 2 -6.01 20.20 -21.51
C LYS A 2 -6.29 19.39 -20.22
N TYR A 3 -5.31 18.66 -19.70
CA TYR A 3 -5.46 17.81 -18.50
C TYR A 3 -5.32 18.56 -17.17
N PHE A 4 -4.63 19.71 -17.18
CA PHE A 4 -4.47 20.53 -15.97
C PHE A 4 -5.76 21.26 -15.55
N SER A 5 -6.69 21.49 -16.47
CA SER A 5 -8.03 21.98 -16.12
C SER A 5 -8.86 20.95 -15.34
N SER A 6 -8.59 19.65 -15.53
CA SER A 6 -9.24 18.57 -14.77
C SER A 6 -8.65 18.37 -13.38
N LEU A 7 -7.37 18.65 -13.18
CA LEU A 7 -6.75 18.67 -11.84
C LEU A 7 -7.28 19.84 -11.00
N SER A 8 -7.36 21.04 -11.58
CA SER A 8 -7.98 22.18 -10.89
C SER A 8 -9.47 21.96 -10.57
N PHE A 9 -10.17 21.18 -11.39
CA PHE A 9 -11.54 20.75 -11.12
C PHE A 9 -11.59 19.74 -9.98
N LEU A 10 -10.69 18.76 -9.94
CA LEU A 10 -10.56 17.82 -8.83
C LEU A 10 -10.17 18.54 -7.53
N GLU A 11 -9.22 19.47 -7.58
CA GLU A 11 -8.82 20.32 -6.45
C GLU A 11 -9.97 21.16 -5.91
N SER A 12 -10.80 21.75 -6.78
CA SER A 12 -11.96 22.56 -6.38
C SER A 12 -13.08 21.75 -5.73
N ASN A 13 -13.13 20.43 -5.98
CA ASN A 13 -14.14 19.52 -5.45
C ASN A 13 -13.62 18.65 -4.29
N LEU A 14 -12.33 18.76 -3.92
CA LEU A 14 -11.80 18.15 -2.71
C LEU A 14 -12.41 18.87 -1.48
N LYS A 15 -13.42 18.28 -0.89
CA LYS A 15 -13.96 18.76 0.38
C LYS A 15 -13.15 18.15 1.51
N TYR A 16 -12.22 18.93 2.05
CA TYR A 16 -11.43 18.54 3.20
C TYR A 16 -12.29 18.50 4.45
N THR A 17 -12.37 17.34 5.07
CA THR A 17 -12.94 17.19 6.43
C THR A 17 -11.88 17.36 7.50
N LEU A 18 -10.61 17.56 7.12
CA LEU A 18 -9.48 17.79 8.01
C LEU A 18 -8.92 19.21 7.76
N THR A 19 -8.56 19.90 8.83
CA THR A 19 -7.84 21.17 8.69
C THR A 19 -6.45 20.93 8.07
N PRO A 20 -5.85 21.93 7.39
CA PRO A 20 -4.49 21.84 6.86
C PRO A 20 -3.43 21.48 7.90
N GLU A 21 -3.70 21.74 9.19
CA GLU A 21 -2.81 21.43 10.30
C GLU A 21 -2.94 19.98 10.79
N GLY A 22 -3.75 19.13 10.10
CA GLY A 22 -3.98 17.74 10.49
C GLY A 22 -4.64 17.59 11.87
N THR A 23 -5.23 18.67 12.39
CA THR A 23 -6.03 18.65 13.60
C THR A 23 -7.48 18.42 13.22
N ILE A 24 -8.03 17.27 13.63
CA ILE A 24 -9.48 17.16 13.69
C ILE A 24 -9.91 18.10 14.83
N ASP A 25 -10.71 19.12 14.51
CA ASP A 25 -11.38 19.89 15.56
C ASP A 25 -12.04 18.90 16.51
N SER A 26 -11.75 19.04 17.80
CA SER A 26 -12.27 18.13 18.83
C SER A 26 -13.79 18.06 18.87
N LYS A 27 -14.49 19.10 18.37
CA LYS A 27 -15.95 19.10 18.16
C LYS A 27 -16.35 18.21 16.98
N ILE A 28 -15.59 18.27 15.88
CA ILE A 28 -15.82 17.41 14.70
C ILE A 28 -15.54 15.96 15.09
N PHE A 29 -14.46 15.67 15.82
CA PHE A 29 -14.16 14.31 16.29
C PHE A 29 -15.27 13.73 17.18
N LYS A 30 -15.84 14.51 18.11
CA LYS A 30 -16.97 14.09 18.93
C LYS A 30 -18.25 13.86 18.12
N THR A 31 -18.51 14.71 17.14
CA THR A 31 -19.68 14.58 16.25
C THR A 31 -19.53 13.40 15.30
N ILE A 32 -18.31 13.13 14.86
CA ILE A 32 -17.94 12.03 13.99
C ILE A 32 -18.02 10.69 14.71
N SER A 33 -17.50 10.60 15.93
CA SER A 33 -17.54 9.39 16.74
C SER A 33 -18.98 9.01 17.16
N SER A 34 -19.90 9.95 17.14
CA SER A 34 -21.33 9.72 17.45
C SER A 34 -22.19 9.36 16.24
N SER A 35 -21.73 9.61 15.00
CA SER A 35 -22.43 9.23 13.77
C SER A 35 -21.62 8.17 13.01
N SER A 36 -21.84 6.90 13.31
CA SER A 36 -21.12 5.75 12.74
C SER A 36 -21.10 5.66 11.21
N ASN A 37 -21.93 6.43 10.52
CA ASN A 37 -22.14 6.32 9.08
C ASN A 37 -21.47 7.44 8.26
N TYR A 38 -20.98 8.51 8.90
CA TYR A 38 -20.50 9.68 8.17
C TYR A 38 -19.24 9.39 7.33
N PHE A 39 -18.28 8.65 7.87
CA PHE A 39 -17.00 8.39 7.19
C PHE A 39 -16.96 7.16 6.30
N ARG A 40 -17.92 6.26 6.41
CA ARG A 40 -18.03 5.14 5.45
C ARG A 40 -18.37 5.59 4.03
N THR A 41 -18.89 6.79 3.92
CA THR A 41 -19.37 7.35 2.64
C THR A 41 -18.55 8.56 2.16
N VAL A 42 -17.62 9.08 2.96
CA VAL A 42 -16.82 10.26 2.60
C VAL A 42 -15.50 9.82 1.96
N SER A 43 -15.36 10.11 0.69
CA SER A 43 -14.11 10.07 -0.05
C SER A 43 -13.49 11.47 -0.11
N ILE A 44 -12.17 11.57 -0.30
CA ILE A 44 -11.52 12.86 -0.64
C ILE A 44 -12.02 13.41 -1.97
N PHE A 45 -12.67 12.60 -2.81
CA PHE A 45 -13.12 12.97 -4.14
C PHE A 45 -14.53 13.53 -4.15
N ASP A 46 -15.38 13.16 -3.20
CA ASP A 46 -16.77 13.59 -3.19
C ASP A 46 -17.56 13.21 -1.95
N ASN A 47 -18.68 13.96 -1.72
CA ASN A 47 -19.74 13.62 -0.76
C ASN A 47 -20.88 12.84 -1.44
N GLU A 48 -20.63 12.08 -2.50
CA GLU A 48 -21.70 11.33 -3.14
C GLU A 48 -22.19 10.22 -2.22
N SER A 49 -23.39 10.38 -1.78
CA SER A 49 -24.10 9.42 -0.96
C SER A 49 -24.41 8.14 -1.75
N LYS A 50 -24.14 7.00 -1.11
CA LYS A 50 -24.77 5.71 -1.42
C LYS A 50 -24.60 5.18 -2.85
N GLY A 51 -23.39 5.01 -3.31
CA GLY A 51 -23.11 4.09 -4.42
C GLY A 51 -23.28 4.66 -5.83
N THR A 52 -23.55 5.95 -6.00
CA THR A 52 -23.53 6.59 -7.31
C THR A 52 -22.17 7.26 -7.55
N ILE A 53 -21.44 6.72 -8.52
CA ILE A 53 -20.23 7.39 -9.04
C ILE A 53 -20.69 8.61 -9.82
N SER A 54 -20.12 9.80 -9.55
CA SER A 54 -20.42 10.97 -10.36
C SER A 54 -20.07 10.71 -11.83
N ARG A 55 -20.88 11.29 -12.74
CA ARG A 55 -20.56 11.25 -14.18
C ARG A 55 -19.17 11.77 -14.46
N ASP A 56 -18.73 12.75 -13.68
CA ASP A 56 -17.46 13.42 -13.85
C ASP A 56 -16.26 12.52 -13.48
N LYS A 57 -16.36 11.73 -12.39
CA LYS A 57 -15.32 10.75 -12.05
C LYS A 57 -15.19 9.68 -13.14
N LYS A 58 -16.30 9.12 -13.64
CA LYS A 58 -16.27 8.16 -14.74
C LYS A 58 -15.69 8.75 -16.01
N ALA A 59 -16.06 9.99 -16.34
CA ALA A 59 -15.53 10.69 -17.50
C ALA A 59 -14.03 10.94 -17.35
N ILE A 60 -13.58 11.40 -16.19
CA ILE A 60 -12.17 11.63 -15.89
C ILE A 60 -11.38 10.31 -15.97
N PHE A 61 -11.85 9.25 -15.33
CA PHE A 61 -11.21 7.95 -15.37
C PHE A 61 -11.13 7.39 -16.79
N SER A 62 -12.23 7.47 -17.55
CA SER A 62 -12.26 7.05 -18.95
C SER A 62 -11.27 7.84 -19.82
N ILE A 63 -11.16 9.15 -19.62
CA ILE A 63 -10.19 9.98 -20.30
C ILE A 63 -8.78 9.57 -19.92
N LEU A 64 -8.50 9.41 -18.63
CA LEU A 64 -7.19 9.01 -18.13
C LEU A 64 -6.77 7.65 -18.68
N THR A 65 -7.63 6.65 -18.60
CA THR A 65 -7.29 5.29 -19.04
C THR A 65 -7.20 5.14 -20.55
N ASN A 66 -8.00 5.88 -21.31
CA ASN A 66 -7.96 5.85 -22.79
C ASN A 66 -6.74 6.60 -23.35
N SER A 67 -6.27 7.62 -22.65
CA SER A 67 -5.12 8.43 -23.08
C SER A 67 -3.79 8.00 -22.46
N LEU A 68 -3.79 7.07 -21.51
CA LEU A 68 -2.56 6.56 -20.90
C LEU A 68 -1.67 5.89 -21.95
N THR A 69 -0.44 6.35 -22.04
CA THR A 69 0.59 5.68 -22.80
C THR A 69 1.14 4.52 -21.96
N PRO A 70 1.20 3.29 -22.51
CA PRO A 70 1.83 2.18 -21.80
C PRO A 70 3.25 2.57 -21.34
N THR A 71 3.62 2.15 -20.16
CA THR A 71 4.93 2.44 -19.52
C THR A 71 5.19 3.91 -19.17
N SER A 72 4.19 4.79 -19.30
CA SER A 72 4.30 6.16 -18.80
C SER A 72 4.37 6.19 -17.26
N ILE A 73 4.78 7.33 -16.70
CA ILE A 73 4.81 7.54 -15.25
C ILE A 73 3.43 7.29 -14.64
N GLU A 74 2.39 7.78 -15.29
CA GLU A 74 1.00 7.62 -14.85
C GLU A 74 0.57 6.16 -14.89
N ASP A 75 0.89 5.46 -15.98
CA ASP A 75 0.57 4.03 -16.15
C ASP A 75 1.20 3.20 -15.02
N LYS A 76 2.47 3.44 -14.71
CA LYS A 76 3.22 2.77 -13.64
C LYS A 76 2.73 3.17 -12.25
N SER A 77 2.42 4.43 -12.03
CA SER A 77 1.92 4.94 -10.75
C SER A 77 0.53 4.38 -10.41
N ILE A 78 -0.37 4.39 -11.39
CA ILE A 78 -1.69 3.76 -11.26
C ILE A 78 -1.53 2.25 -11.06
N GLY A 79 -0.64 1.63 -11.83
CA GLY A 79 -0.31 0.20 -11.71
C GLY A 79 0.14 -0.18 -10.32
N SER A 80 1.02 0.61 -9.70
CA SER A 80 1.52 0.38 -8.34
C SER A 80 0.42 0.48 -7.28
N MET A 81 -0.42 1.52 -7.33
CA MET A 81 -1.55 1.69 -6.39
C MET A 81 -2.58 0.58 -6.51
N LEU A 82 -3.01 0.25 -7.73
CA LEU A 82 -3.95 -0.85 -7.96
C LEU A 82 -3.32 -2.21 -7.67
N GLY A 83 -2.04 -2.36 -7.95
CA GLY A 83 -1.30 -3.59 -7.65
C GLY A 83 -1.31 -3.91 -6.17
N MET A 84 -1.08 -2.92 -5.31
CA MET A 84 -1.23 -3.04 -3.85
C MET A 84 -2.61 -3.61 -3.49
N CYS A 85 -3.66 -2.98 -3.99
CA CYS A 85 -5.04 -3.39 -3.70
C CYS A 85 -5.38 -4.79 -4.25
N ILE A 86 -4.90 -5.12 -5.45
CA ILE A 86 -5.16 -6.43 -6.05
C ILE A 86 -4.45 -7.55 -5.28
N GLY A 87 -3.22 -7.29 -4.83
CA GLY A 87 -2.48 -8.23 -3.98
C GLY A 87 -3.20 -8.54 -2.68
N ASP A 88 -3.65 -7.51 -1.97
CA ASP A 88 -4.49 -7.58 -0.78
C ASP A 88 -5.82 -8.32 -1.06
N ALA A 89 -6.61 -7.83 -2.01
CA ALA A 89 -7.95 -8.35 -2.31
C ALA A 89 -7.95 -9.81 -2.80
N MET A 90 -6.85 -10.29 -3.34
CA MET A 90 -6.70 -11.72 -3.71
C MET A 90 -6.08 -12.54 -2.58
N GLY A 91 -5.12 -11.95 -1.85
CA GLY A 91 -4.35 -12.64 -0.82
C GLY A 91 -5.16 -12.99 0.43
N HIS A 92 -6.04 -12.07 0.89
CA HIS A 92 -6.83 -12.30 2.11
C HIS A 92 -7.61 -13.64 2.11
N ARG A 93 -7.86 -14.24 0.93
CA ARG A 93 -8.60 -15.51 0.83
C ARG A 93 -7.85 -16.68 1.44
N PHE A 94 -6.53 -16.60 1.53
CA PHE A 94 -5.65 -17.62 2.08
C PHE A 94 -4.83 -17.14 3.27
N GLU A 95 -5.07 -15.91 3.72
CA GLU A 95 -4.44 -15.34 4.89
C GLU A 95 -4.61 -16.28 6.10
N PHE A 96 -3.56 -16.47 6.86
CA PHE A 96 -3.44 -17.38 8.01
C PHE A 96 -3.55 -18.89 7.69
N GLU A 97 -3.71 -19.31 6.44
CA GLU A 97 -3.55 -20.70 6.09
C GLU A 97 -2.04 -21.10 6.08
N PRO A 98 -1.69 -22.34 6.45
CA PRO A 98 -0.31 -22.80 6.39
C PRO A 98 0.30 -22.63 5.01
N VAL A 99 1.56 -22.16 4.96
CA VAL A 99 2.28 -21.93 3.70
C VAL A 99 2.36 -23.21 2.86
N VAL A 100 2.14 -23.07 1.56
CA VAL A 100 2.20 -24.17 0.59
C VAL A 100 2.98 -23.70 -0.63
N TYR A 101 3.92 -24.52 -1.08
CA TYR A 101 4.68 -24.28 -2.32
C TYR A 101 4.10 -25.11 -3.46
N ASP A 102 4.27 -24.61 -4.70
CA ASP A 102 3.96 -25.32 -5.95
C ASP A 102 2.50 -25.79 -6.12
N LYS A 103 1.57 -25.12 -5.42
CA LYS A 103 0.13 -25.39 -5.54
C LYS A 103 -0.63 -24.12 -5.89
N ILE A 104 -1.14 -24.05 -7.11
CA ILE A 104 -1.99 -22.95 -7.57
C ILE A 104 -3.46 -23.38 -7.46
N VAL A 105 -4.24 -22.67 -6.68
CA VAL A 105 -5.68 -22.87 -6.48
C VAL A 105 -6.46 -21.66 -6.98
N LEU A 106 -5.97 -20.43 -6.72
CA LEU A 106 -6.59 -19.20 -7.13
C LEU A 106 -5.87 -18.63 -8.36
N THR A 107 -6.59 -18.43 -9.45
CA THR A 107 -6.08 -17.89 -10.72
C THR A 107 -6.73 -16.59 -11.16
N ASP A 108 -7.71 -16.12 -10.39
CA ASP A 108 -8.46 -14.87 -10.59
C ASP A 108 -8.93 -14.31 -9.24
N MET A 109 -9.76 -13.27 -9.24
CA MET A 109 -10.32 -12.65 -8.03
C MET A 109 -11.21 -13.61 -7.19
N GLY A 110 -11.43 -14.85 -7.65
CA GLY A 110 -12.28 -15.84 -6.99
C GLY A 110 -13.78 -15.59 -7.18
N LYS A 111 -14.58 -16.47 -6.57
CA LYS A 111 -16.04 -16.40 -6.60
C LYS A 111 -16.59 -16.55 -5.18
N GLY A 112 -17.62 -15.74 -4.87
CA GLY A 112 -18.25 -15.75 -3.55
C GLY A 112 -17.30 -15.25 -2.45
N LYS A 113 -17.82 -15.24 -1.24
CA LYS A 113 -17.06 -14.83 -0.05
C LYS A 113 -15.92 -15.80 0.26
N GLY A 114 -14.85 -15.27 0.87
CA GLY A 114 -13.70 -16.09 1.24
C GLY A 114 -12.80 -15.42 2.26
N GLY A 115 -11.81 -16.20 2.74
CA GLY A 115 -10.89 -15.77 3.78
C GLY A 115 -11.53 -15.68 5.16
N GLN A 116 -10.73 -15.34 6.16
CA GLN A 116 -11.18 -15.22 7.55
C GLN A 116 -12.25 -14.14 7.75
N PHE A 117 -12.22 -13.09 6.93
CA PHE A 117 -13.16 -11.96 7.04
C PHE A 117 -14.40 -12.12 6.15
N GLU A 118 -14.55 -13.25 5.44
CA GLU A 118 -15.66 -13.52 4.52
C GLU A 118 -15.89 -12.38 3.51
N LEU A 119 -14.82 -11.92 2.87
CA LEU A 119 -14.88 -10.83 1.90
C LEU A 119 -15.39 -11.29 0.54
N GLU A 120 -16.15 -10.41 -0.12
CA GLU A 120 -16.52 -10.56 -1.53
C GLU A 120 -15.29 -10.34 -2.43
N PRO A 121 -15.28 -10.92 -3.64
CA PRO A 121 -14.21 -10.68 -4.60
C PRO A 121 -13.96 -9.18 -4.84
N GLY A 122 -12.70 -8.76 -4.72
CA GLY A 122 -12.25 -7.39 -4.89
C GLY A 122 -12.39 -6.49 -3.65
N GLN A 123 -12.98 -6.96 -2.56
CA GLN A 123 -12.87 -6.29 -1.28
C GLN A 123 -11.48 -6.49 -0.69
N TRP A 124 -10.96 -5.50 0.02
CA TRP A 124 -9.61 -5.44 0.58
C TRP A 124 -9.64 -5.28 2.11
N THR A 125 -8.49 -5.46 2.73
CA THR A 125 -8.29 -5.40 4.19
C THR A 125 -7.61 -4.09 4.62
N ASP A 126 -6.80 -4.15 5.65
CA ASP A 126 -6.06 -3.00 6.20
C ASP A 126 -4.92 -2.52 5.30
N ASP A 127 -4.28 -3.40 4.54
CA ASP A 127 -3.21 -3.05 3.62
C ASP A 127 -3.61 -1.89 2.70
N THR A 128 -4.63 -2.12 1.93
CA THR A 128 -5.16 -1.12 1.01
C THR A 128 -5.79 0.04 1.75
N SER A 129 -6.60 -0.22 2.77
CA SER A 129 -7.27 0.84 3.53
C SER A 129 -6.26 1.83 4.14
N MET A 130 -5.19 1.33 4.74
CA MET A 130 -4.14 2.17 5.31
C MET A 130 -3.26 2.81 4.24
N GLY A 131 -3.03 2.13 3.11
CA GLY A 131 -2.36 2.70 1.94
C GLY A 131 -3.14 3.89 1.35
N LEU A 132 -4.47 3.79 1.27
CA LEU A 132 -5.34 4.90 0.86
C LEU A 132 -5.34 6.04 1.88
N CYS A 133 -5.28 5.74 3.18
CA CYS A 133 -5.11 6.76 4.22
C CYS A 133 -3.81 7.53 4.06
N LEU A 134 -2.70 6.85 3.74
CA LEU A 134 -1.41 7.47 3.48
C LEU A 134 -1.45 8.31 2.20
N ALA A 135 -2.06 7.80 1.13
CA ALA A 135 -2.26 8.55 -0.11
C ALA A 135 -3.05 9.84 0.12
N ASP A 136 -4.17 9.76 0.84
CA ASP A 136 -5.00 10.91 1.15
C ASP A 136 -4.27 11.93 2.02
N SER A 137 -3.47 11.46 2.99
CA SER A 137 -2.65 12.34 3.82
C SER A 137 -1.64 13.13 2.99
N LEU A 138 -0.94 12.46 2.06
CA LEU A 138 0.02 13.12 1.17
C LEU A 138 -0.67 14.10 0.20
N LEU A 139 -1.82 13.72 -0.37
CA LEU A 139 -2.58 14.57 -1.29
C LEU A 139 -3.10 15.83 -0.60
N VAL A 140 -3.74 15.68 0.56
CA VAL A 140 -4.32 16.81 1.31
C VAL A 140 -3.25 17.77 1.82
N ASN A 141 -2.10 17.25 2.22
CA ASN A 141 -0.98 18.05 2.73
C ASN A 141 0.04 18.42 1.62
N GLU A 142 -0.37 18.40 0.35
CA GLU A 142 0.46 18.83 -0.80
C GLU A 142 1.87 18.20 -0.82
N GLY A 143 1.95 16.90 -0.48
CA GLY A 143 3.19 16.14 -0.41
C GLY A 143 4.04 16.40 0.84
N TYR A 144 3.54 17.14 1.83
CA TYR A 144 4.15 17.20 3.14
C TYR A 144 3.69 16.03 3.99
N PHE A 145 4.63 15.25 4.50
CA PHE A 145 4.29 14.18 5.43
C PHE A 145 3.85 14.75 6.78
N HIS A 146 2.61 14.46 7.15
CA HIS A 146 2.01 14.94 8.38
C HIS A 146 1.60 13.76 9.29
N PRO A 147 2.43 13.36 10.27
CA PRO A 147 2.22 12.13 11.02
C PRO A 147 0.93 12.12 11.86
N ARG A 148 0.48 13.27 12.36
CA ARG A 148 -0.80 13.37 13.08
C ARG A 148 -1.99 13.17 12.17
N ASP A 149 -1.97 13.77 10.97
CA ASP A 149 -3.02 13.57 9.97
C ASP A 149 -3.12 12.08 9.60
N LEU A 150 -1.98 11.42 9.39
CA LEU A 150 -1.95 10.00 9.09
C LEU A 150 -2.55 9.15 10.22
N MET A 151 -2.17 9.39 11.47
CA MET A 151 -2.72 8.67 12.63
C MET A 151 -4.23 8.90 12.79
N HIS A 152 -4.70 10.13 12.54
CA HIS A 152 -6.14 10.41 12.54
C HIS A 152 -6.89 9.65 11.44
N ARG A 153 -6.32 9.53 10.22
CA ARG A 153 -6.92 8.73 9.14
C ARG A 153 -6.97 7.25 9.48
N PHE A 154 -5.95 6.71 10.14
CA PHE A 154 -5.97 5.34 10.63
C PHE A 154 -7.05 5.11 11.69
N LEU A 155 -7.24 6.06 12.62
CA LEU A 155 -8.35 6.01 13.58
C LEU A 155 -9.72 6.11 12.90
N LEU A 156 -9.85 6.96 11.87
CA LEU A 156 -11.07 7.07 11.07
C LEU A 156 -11.36 5.79 10.30
N TRP A 157 -10.31 5.19 9.69
CA TRP A 157 -10.45 3.89 9.06
C TRP A 157 -10.98 2.84 10.03
N TRP A 158 -10.34 2.69 11.17
CA TRP A 158 -10.71 1.65 12.12
C TRP A 158 -12.09 1.87 12.75
N ASN A 159 -12.35 3.06 13.24
CA ASN A 159 -13.59 3.35 13.98
C ASN A 159 -14.79 3.66 13.09
N ASN A 160 -14.58 4.22 11.91
CA ASN A 160 -15.63 4.80 11.07
C ASN A 160 -15.68 4.22 9.64
N GLY A 161 -14.78 3.31 9.30
CA GLY A 161 -14.76 2.68 7.98
C GLY A 161 -14.19 3.54 6.85
N TYR A 162 -13.44 4.60 7.19
CA TYR A 162 -12.79 5.45 6.19
C TYR A 162 -11.84 4.63 5.31
N ASN A 163 -12.01 4.70 4.00
CA ASN A 163 -11.23 3.94 3.02
C ASN A 163 -11.31 2.40 3.11
N ASN A 164 -12.24 1.84 3.88
CA ASN A 164 -12.45 0.40 3.83
C ASN A 164 -13.26 -0.02 2.58
N ALA A 165 -13.24 -1.31 2.28
CA ALA A 165 -13.99 -1.88 1.14
C ALA A 165 -15.51 -2.00 1.38
N PHE A 166 -16.00 -1.59 2.54
CA PHE A 166 -17.39 -1.76 2.96
C PHE A 166 -18.19 -0.46 3.01
N ARG A 167 -17.74 0.58 2.30
CA ARG A 167 -18.34 1.93 2.39
C ARG A 167 -19.86 1.97 2.19
N PHE A 168 -20.44 0.96 1.56
CA PHE A 168 -21.88 0.87 1.30
C PHE A 168 -22.61 -0.14 2.17
N ASP A 169 -21.91 -0.83 3.09
CA ASP A 169 -22.50 -1.78 4.02
C ASP A 169 -22.32 -1.27 5.46
N GLU A 170 -23.39 -0.70 6.00
CA GLU A 170 -23.42 -0.12 7.34
C GLU A 170 -23.21 -1.18 8.47
N ASN A 171 -23.39 -2.46 8.15
CA ASN A 171 -23.21 -3.56 9.10
C ASN A 171 -21.77 -4.09 9.14
N LYS A 172 -20.95 -3.72 8.17
CA LYS A 172 -19.55 -4.15 8.10
C LYS A 172 -18.61 -3.12 8.74
N ARG A 173 -17.69 -3.61 9.55
CA ARG A 173 -16.60 -2.82 10.16
C ARG A 173 -15.30 -3.05 9.41
N SER A 174 -14.34 -2.15 9.58
CA SER A 174 -12.97 -2.36 9.10
C SER A 174 -12.40 -3.67 9.68
N CYS A 175 -11.57 -4.35 8.92
CA CYS A 175 -10.96 -5.65 9.27
C CYS A 175 -9.46 -5.60 9.06
N GLY A 176 -8.74 -6.60 9.59
CA GLY A 176 -7.31 -6.76 9.39
C GLY A 176 -6.43 -5.98 10.39
N LEU A 177 -6.98 -5.42 11.48
CA LEU A 177 -6.18 -4.63 12.43
C LEU A 177 -5.10 -5.46 13.11
N GLY A 178 -3.87 -5.35 12.65
CA GLY A 178 -2.71 -6.00 13.25
C GLY A 178 -2.39 -5.51 14.66
N GLY A 179 -1.79 -6.39 15.48
CA GLY A 179 -1.54 -6.10 16.90
C GLY A 179 -0.68 -4.86 17.13
N ASN A 180 0.37 -4.67 16.33
CA ASN A 180 1.27 -3.52 16.44
C ASN A 180 0.56 -2.19 16.09
N ILE A 181 -0.28 -2.22 15.06
CA ILE A 181 -1.09 -1.06 14.65
C ILE A 181 -2.10 -0.75 15.75
N SER A 182 -2.83 -1.76 16.25
CA SER A 182 -3.82 -1.61 17.31
C SER A 182 -3.21 -0.96 18.57
N GLY A 183 -2.08 -1.48 19.04
CA GLY A 183 -1.40 -0.93 20.21
C GLY A 183 -0.91 0.49 20.00
N SER A 184 -0.38 0.80 18.81
CA SER A 184 0.06 2.16 18.46
C SER A 184 -1.11 3.16 18.39
N LEU A 185 -2.25 2.75 17.82
CA LEU A 185 -3.45 3.59 17.79
C LEU A 185 -4.00 3.83 19.20
N TYR A 186 -4.00 2.79 20.04
CA TYR A 186 -4.43 2.91 21.42
C TYR A 186 -3.53 3.89 22.20
N GLU A 187 -2.20 3.73 22.14
CA GLU A 187 -1.24 4.65 22.76
C GLU A 187 -1.44 6.10 22.29
N TYR A 188 -1.64 6.29 20.97
CA TYR A 188 -1.88 7.61 20.41
C TYR A 188 -3.14 8.28 21.00
N VAL A 189 -4.22 7.51 21.18
CA VAL A 189 -5.47 8.00 21.80
C VAL A 189 -5.25 8.31 23.28
N GLU A 190 -4.58 7.45 24.03
CA GLU A 190 -4.24 7.66 25.45
C GLU A 190 -3.41 8.94 25.65
N LEU A 191 -2.47 9.20 24.76
CA LEU A 191 -1.65 10.42 24.73
C LEU A 191 -2.39 11.64 24.14
N LYS A 192 -3.70 11.53 23.91
CA LYS A 192 -4.56 12.60 23.36
C LYS A 192 -4.02 13.20 22.06
N GLY A 193 -3.39 12.38 21.23
CA GLY A 193 -2.83 12.79 19.95
C GLY A 193 -1.58 13.67 20.04
N GLN A 194 -0.95 13.78 21.21
CA GLN A 194 0.23 14.66 21.39
C GLN A 194 1.47 14.14 20.68
N ASN A 195 1.68 12.81 20.66
CA ASN A 195 2.81 12.20 19.97
C ASN A 195 2.35 11.19 18.92
N PRO A 196 2.50 11.48 17.63
CA PRO A 196 2.14 10.54 16.56
C PRO A 196 3.16 9.40 16.38
N TYR A 197 4.35 9.56 16.92
CA TYR A 197 5.37 8.50 16.93
C TYR A 197 5.26 7.70 18.21
N THR A 198 4.51 6.62 18.14
CA THR A 198 4.20 5.78 19.30
C THR A 198 5.39 4.93 19.72
N LYS A 199 5.33 4.39 20.93
CA LYS A 199 6.37 3.54 21.53
C LYS A 199 5.82 2.16 21.90
N TYR A 200 4.68 1.77 21.36
CA TYR A 200 4.03 0.50 21.68
C TYR A 200 4.94 -0.70 21.44
N GLY A 201 5.65 -0.70 20.30
CA GLY A 201 6.70 -1.66 20.03
C GLY A 201 8.08 -1.12 20.39
N ASP A 202 9.10 -1.90 20.09
CA ASP A 202 10.51 -1.54 20.25
C ASP A 202 11.26 -1.65 18.91
N GLU A 203 12.58 -1.48 18.95
CA GLU A 203 13.43 -1.54 17.76
C GLU A 203 13.45 -2.93 17.08
N ASN A 204 12.96 -3.98 17.76
CA ASN A 204 12.88 -5.35 17.26
C ASN A 204 11.45 -5.70 16.77
N THR A 205 10.49 -4.81 16.96
CA THR A 205 9.09 -5.03 16.55
C THR A 205 8.91 -4.65 15.09
N SER A 206 9.26 -5.54 14.19
CA SER A 206 9.35 -5.31 12.74
C SER A 206 8.29 -6.11 11.95
N GLY A 207 7.02 -5.87 12.24
CA GLY A 207 5.91 -6.37 11.40
C GLY A 207 5.87 -5.71 10.02
N ASN A 208 5.16 -6.34 9.08
CA ASN A 208 5.03 -5.88 7.69
C ASN A 208 3.99 -4.77 7.48
N GLY A 209 3.20 -4.40 8.50
CA GLY A 209 2.07 -3.48 8.38
C GLY A 209 2.43 -2.05 7.93
N SER A 210 3.71 -1.70 7.82
CA SER A 210 4.13 -0.44 7.23
C SER A 210 4.57 -0.55 5.77
N ILE A 211 5.13 -1.71 5.33
CA ILE A 211 5.52 -1.91 3.93
C ILE A 211 4.32 -2.25 3.03
N MET A 212 3.33 -2.97 3.56
CA MET A 212 2.13 -3.35 2.83
C MET A 212 1.38 -2.13 2.27
N ARG A 213 1.36 -1.02 3.00
CA ARG A 213 0.63 0.23 2.70
C ARG A 213 1.46 1.32 2.01
N ASN A 214 2.71 1.05 1.62
CA ASN A 214 3.69 2.08 1.27
C ASN A 214 3.56 2.68 -0.15
N ALA A 215 2.71 2.16 -1.03
CA ALA A 215 2.63 2.51 -2.46
C ALA A 215 2.58 4.02 -2.75
N ALA A 216 1.85 4.78 -1.93
CA ALA A 216 1.68 6.22 -2.12
C ALA A 216 2.99 7.01 -2.03
N VAL A 217 3.95 6.54 -1.21
CA VAL A 217 5.22 7.25 -0.98
C VAL A 217 6.10 7.28 -2.23
N PRO A 218 6.50 6.13 -2.82
CA PRO A 218 7.33 6.16 -4.03
C PRO A 218 6.64 6.84 -5.21
N ILE A 219 5.32 6.74 -5.33
CA ILE A 219 4.56 7.42 -6.38
C ILE A 219 4.64 8.95 -6.21
N CYS A 220 4.47 9.44 -5.00
CA CYS A 220 4.54 10.87 -4.71
C CYS A 220 5.96 11.45 -4.92
N PHE A 221 6.98 10.68 -4.57
CA PHE A 221 8.37 11.15 -4.49
C PHE A 221 9.31 10.52 -5.53
N TYR A 222 8.82 9.93 -6.62
CA TYR A 222 9.68 9.27 -7.61
C TYR A 222 10.76 10.19 -8.20
N LYS A 223 10.54 11.52 -8.22
CA LYS A 223 11.53 12.54 -8.66
C LYS A 223 12.56 12.88 -7.59
N ASP A 224 12.25 12.65 -6.31
CA ASP A 224 13.12 12.93 -5.17
C ASP A 224 13.16 11.71 -4.24
N MET A 225 13.93 10.71 -4.65
CA MET A 225 14.04 9.43 -3.96
C MET A 225 14.52 9.57 -2.51
N ASN A 226 15.41 10.52 -2.23
CA ASN A 226 15.89 10.75 -0.86
C ASN A 226 14.78 11.24 0.05
N LYS A 227 13.97 12.17 -0.42
CA LYS A 227 12.77 12.62 0.30
C LYS A 227 11.77 11.48 0.45
N GLY A 228 11.55 10.70 -0.60
CA GLY A 228 10.68 9.52 -0.57
C GLY A 228 11.10 8.51 0.49
N ARG A 229 12.38 8.14 0.54
CA ARG A 229 12.94 7.24 1.56
C ARG A 229 12.73 7.78 2.99
N ASN A 230 12.97 9.06 3.22
CA ASN A 230 12.70 9.68 4.52
C ASN A 230 11.22 9.60 4.89
N VAL A 231 10.31 9.89 3.98
CA VAL A 231 8.86 9.78 4.23
C VAL A 231 8.47 8.32 4.49
N ALA A 232 9.03 7.36 3.75
CA ALA A 232 8.82 5.93 3.98
C ALA A 232 9.24 5.51 5.40
N LYS A 233 10.38 5.98 5.87
CA LYS A 233 10.84 5.79 7.26
C LYS A 233 9.84 6.37 8.26
N TRP A 234 9.46 7.64 8.10
CA TRP A 234 8.59 8.31 9.05
C TRP A 234 7.16 7.76 9.07
N GLN A 235 6.60 7.32 7.93
CA GLN A 235 5.27 6.69 7.90
C GLN A 235 5.27 5.32 8.59
N SER A 236 6.41 4.60 8.58
CA SER A 236 6.55 3.36 9.33
C SER A 236 6.52 3.64 10.84
N LEU A 237 7.33 4.59 11.30
CA LEU A 237 7.53 4.88 12.72
C LEU A 237 6.28 5.34 13.48
N VAL A 238 5.19 5.71 12.81
CA VAL A 238 3.94 6.04 13.51
C VAL A 238 3.25 4.81 14.13
N THR A 239 3.52 3.61 13.58
CA THR A 239 2.91 2.35 14.04
C THR A 239 3.88 1.19 14.18
N HIS A 240 5.05 1.23 13.53
CA HIS A 240 6.05 0.17 13.52
C HIS A 240 7.41 0.76 13.89
N GLN A 241 7.82 0.53 15.11
CA GLN A 241 9.00 1.14 15.72
C GLN A 241 10.29 0.41 15.36
N GLY A 242 10.21 -0.82 14.83
CA GLY A 242 11.34 -1.64 14.47
C GLY A 242 12.17 -1.05 13.33
N LYS A 243 13.50 -1.14 13.46
CA LYS A 243 14.43 -0.59 12.47
C LYS A 243 14.30 -1.27 11.10
N GLU A 244 14.10 -2.58 11.09
CA GLU A 244 13.92 -3.34 9.85
C GLU A 244 12.64 -2.96 9.12
N ALA A 245 11.56 -2.65 9.86
CA ALA A 245 10.30 -2.24 9.26
C ALA A 245 10.44 -0.94 8.45
N TYR A 246 11.04 0.10 9.03
CA TYR A 246 11.23 1.34 8.29
C TYR A 246 12.25 1.20 7.16
N ALA A 247 13.32 0.44 7.36
CA ALA A 247 14.35 0.25 6.33
C ALA A 247 13.82 -0.58 5.14
N CYS A 248 12.93 -1.56 5.38
CA CYS A 248 12.19 -2.23 4.31
C CYS A 248 11.27 -1.27 3.55
N CYS A 249 10.62 -0.30 4.22
CA CYS A 249 9.87 0.75 3.54
C CYS A 249 10.78 1.63 2.66
N GLU A 250 12.00 1.96 3.13
CA GLU A 250 12.98 2.69 2.33
C GLU A 250 13.42 1.88 1.10
N LEU A 251 13.70 0.57 1.27
CA LEU A 251 14.07 -0.33 0.18
C LEU A 251 12.96 -0.45 -0.87
N LEU A 252 11.72 -0.67 -0.42
CA LEU A 252 10.56 -0.73 -1.31
C LEU A 252 10.36 0.58 -2.06
N THR A 253 10.50 1.72 -1.37
CA THR A 253 10.43 3.05 -1.99
C THR A 253 11.50 3.25 -3.03
N PHE A 254 12.75 2.84 -2.76
CA PHE A 254 13.85 2.90 -3.72
C PHE A 254 13.51 2.10 -4.99
N ILE A 255 13.09 0.85 -4.85
CA ILE A 255 12.75 -0.04 -5.97
C ILE A 255 11.61 0.56 -6.80
N VAL A 256 10.49 0.88 -6.18
CA VAL A 256 9.29 1.36 -6.89
C VAL A 256 9.54 2.71 -7.57
N SER A 257 10.30 3.62 -6.92
CA SER A 257 10.64 4.91 -7.53
C SER A 257 11.48 4.76 -8.81
N LYS A 258 12.48 3.84 -8.80
CA LYS A 258 13.29 3.54 -9.99
C LYS A 258 12.42 2.98 -11.12
N LEU A 259 11.51 2.06 -10.80
CA LEU A 259 10.58 1.47 -11.78
C LEU A 259 9.65 2.52 -12.39
N ILE A 260 9.09 3.43 -11.59
CA ILE A 260 8.26 4.55 -12.07
C ILE A 260 9.08 5.44 -13.02
N ASN A 261 10.36 5.71 -12.73
CA ASN A 261 11.27 6.46 -13.58
C ASN A 261 11.66 5.73 -14.88
N GLY A 262 11.20 4.50 -15.09
CA GLY A 262 11.40 3.77 -16.33
C GLY A 262 12.60 2.84 -16.34
N GLU A 263 13.24 2.61 -15.21
CA GLU A 263 14.33 1.65 -15.10
C GLU A 263 13.82 0.20 -15.23
N ASP A 264 14.63 -0.67 -15.83
CA ASP A 264 14.29 -2.08 -15.99
C ASP A 264 14.43 -2.84 -14.67
N LEU A 265 13.41 -3.63 -14.32
CA LEU A 265 13.34 -4.35 -13.06
C LEU A 265 14.57 -5.24 -12.83
N PHE A 266 14.99 -5.97 -13.85
CA PHE A 266 16.08 -6.96 -13.71
C PHE A 266 17.45 -6.31 -13.88
N ASN A 267 17.66 -5.57 -14.98
CA ASN A 267 18.97 -5.07 -15.35
C ASN A 267 19.40 -3.84 -14.57
N ASP A 268 18.45 -2.98 -14.22
CA ASP A 268 18.74 -1.67 -13.60
C ASP A 268 18.36 -1.59 -12.13
N VAL A 269 17.44 -2.44 -11.65
CA VAL A 269 16.99 -2.40 -10.26
C VAL A 269 17.51 -3.60 -9.48
N LEU A 270 16.96 -4.80 -9.70
CA LEU A 270 17.23 -5.95 -8.83
C LEU A 270 18.69 -6.46 -8.91
N ASN A 271 19.30 -6.44 -10.10
CA ASN A 271 20.68 -6.88 -10.28
C ASN A 271 21.73 -5.85 -9.84
N LYS A 272 21.30 -4.60 -9.58
CA LYS A 272 22.18 -3.54 -9.04
C LYS A 272 21.87 -3.14 -7.61
N LEU A 273 20.86 -3.79 -7.00
CA LEU A 273 20.37 -3.43 -5.69
C LEU A 273 21.46 -3.45 -4.62
N ASP A 274 22.37 -4.42 -4.69
CA ASP A 274 23.53 -4.57 -3.83
C ASP A 274 24.53 -3.40 -3.89
N LYS A 275 24.55 -2.66 -4.99
CA LYS A 275 25.48 -1.55 -5.26
C LYS A 275 24.86 -0.19 -5.08
N GLU A 276 23.57 -0.07 -5.36
CA GLU A 276 22.89 1.22 -5.45
C GLU A 276 22.01 1.54 -4.23
N PHE A 277 21.61 0.51 -3.46
CA PHE A 277 20.85 0.71 -2.24
C PHE A 277 21.75 0.51 -1.00
N THR A 278 21.63 1.42 -0.06
CA THR A 278 22.18 1.30 1.28
C THR A 278 21.32 2.06 2.28
N CYS A 279 21.24 1.54 3.51
CA CYS A 279 20.55 2.16 4.64
C CYS A 279 21.33 1.95 5.95
N ASP A 280 20.80 2.50 7.04
CA ASP A 280 21.40 2.40 8.39
C ASP A 280 21.10 1.07 9.10
N VAL A 281 20.55 0.07 8.41
CA VAL A 281 20.19 -1.24 8.98
C VAL A 281 20.85 -2.36 8.20
N ASP A 282 21.84 -2.99 8.81
CA ASP A 282 22.71 -3.98 8.14
C ASP A 282 21.95 -5.20 7.63
N SER A 283 20.96 -5.68 8.38
CA SER A 283 20.12 -6.82 7.93
C SER A 283 19.36 -6.51 6.63
N VAL A 284 18.87 -5.29 6.46
CA VAL A 284 18.18 -4.87 5.22
C VAL A 284 19.19 -4.68 4.09
N ASN A 285 20.42 -4.24 4.37
CA ASN A 285 21.49 -4.22 3.37
C ASN A 285 21.86 -5.66 2.91
N THR A 286 21.87 -6.63 3.84
CA THR A 286 22.09 -8.05 3.52
C THR A 286 20.95 -8.62 2.67
N LEU A 287 19.70 -8.31 3.01
CA LEU A 287 18.54 -8.66 2.19
C LEU A 287 18.64 -8.06 0.79
N ALA A 288 19.00 -6.78 0.67
CA ALA A 288 19.16 -6.11 -0.63
C ALA A 288 20.21 -6.80 -1.53
N LYS A 289 21.23 -7.39 -0.94
CA LYS A 289 22.27 -8.17 -1.64
C LYS A 289 21.81 -9.58 -2.03
N SER A 290 20.68 -10.04 -1.53
CA SER A 290 20.22 -11.43 -1.67
C SER A 290 21.14 -12.42 -0.98
N GLU A 291 21.47 -12.16 0.27
CA GLU A 291 22.44 -12.91 1.05
C GLU A 291 21.85 -13.40 2.37
N GLN A 292 22.54 -14.35 3.00
CA GLN A 292 22.28 -14.80 4.36
C GLN A 292 22.99 -13.89 5.35
N GLU A 293 22.36 -13.59 6.48
CA GLU A 293 23.00 -12.85 7.56
C GLU A 293 23.77 -13.79 8.50
N GLY A 294 25.09 -13.83 8.34
CA GLY A 294 25.96 -14.70 9.13
C GLY A 294 25.61 -16.18 8.96
N ASP A 295 25.72 -16.95 10.04
CA ASP A 295 25.40 -18.39 10.06
C ASP A 295 23.92 -18.68 10.40
N ASN A 296 23.11 -17.67 10.56
CA ASN A 296 21.72 -17.81 10.97
C ASN A 296 20.82 -18.17 9.80
N VAL A 297 20.44 -19.44 9.69
CA VAL A 297 19.56 -19.96 8.62
C VAL A 297 18.16 -19.32 8.63
N ASN A 298 17.72 -18.77 9.78
CA ASN A 298 16.45 -18.05 9.88
C ASN A 298 16.50 -16.64 9.31
N ARG A 299 17.69 -16.15 9.01
CA ARG A 299 17.96 -14.84 8.41
C ARG A 299 18.62 -14.99 7.04
N ASN A 300 18.22 -16.01 6.30
CA ASN A 300 18.63 -16.24 4.92
C ASN A 300 17.60 -15.62 3.97
N TRP A 301 18.03 -14.60 3.25
CA TRP A 301 17.18 -13.89 2.28
C TRP A 301 17.78 -13.93 0.88
N ASN A 302 18.28 -15.09 0.46
CA ASN A 302 18.82 -15.34 -0.88
C ASN A 302 17.69 -15.46 -1.92
N TRP A 303 16.90 -14.37 -2.07
CA TRP A 303 15.71 -14.30 -2.91
C TRP A 303 16.01 -14.44 -4.42
N LYS A 304 17.28 -14.36 -4.85
CA LYS A 304 17.69 -14.65 -6.24
C LYS A 304 17.81 -16.14 -6.54
N ASP A 305 17.86 -16.98 -5.52
CA ASP A 305 17.87 -18.44 -5.72
C ASP A 305 16.49 -18.91 -6.24
N ASP A 306 16.50 -19.69 -7.32
CA ASP A 306 15.26 -20.23 -7.91
C ASP A 306 14.47 -21.11 -6.93
N ASN A 307 15.14 -21.71 -5.94
CA ASN A 307 14.56 -22.54 -4.89
C ASN A 307 14.30 -21.79 -3.59
N PHE A 308 14.37 -20.47 -3.58
CA PHE A 308 14.16 -19.68 -2.38
C PHE A 308 12.79 -19.98 -1.74
N LYS A 309 12.81 -20.23 -0.44
CA LYS A 309 11.65 -20.48 0.41
C LYS A 309 11.82 -19.74 1.72
N TYR A 310 10.74 -19.52 2.43
CA TYR A 310 10.81 -19.11 3.82
C TYR A 310 11.62 -20.12 4.64
N SER A 311 12.29 -19.67 5.71
CA SER A 311 13.01 -20.53 6.63
C SER A 311 12.11 -21.63 7.16
N GLU A 312 12.56 -22.91 7.09
CA GLU A 312 11.80 -24.06 7.60
C GLU A 312 11.46 -23.93 9.07
N GLU A 313 12.39 -23.43 9.89
CA GLU A 313 12.16 -23.23 11.32
C GLU A 313 11.05 -22.22 11.58
N ARG A 314 11.04 -21.10 10.84
CA ARG A 314 10.01 -20.08 10.96
C ARG A 314 8.64 -20.58 10.46
N VAL A 315 8.62 -21.35 9.37
CA VAL A 315 7.42 -21.99 8.86
C VAL A 315 6.87 -23.00 9.87
N ASN A 316 7.72 -23.84 10.46
CA ASN A 316 7.30 -24.84 11.44
C ASN A 316 6.75 -24.20 12.72
N ASN A 317 7.33 -23.08 13.16
CA ASN A 317 6.90 -22.39 14.37
C ASN A 317 5.62 -21.55 14.15
N ASN A 318 5.36 -21.07 12.96
CA ASN A 318 4.26 -20.11 12.72
C ASN A 318 3.79 -20.06 11.25
N SER A 319 3.46 -21.21 10.68
CA SER A 319 3.21 -21.34 9.24
C SER A 319 2.08 -20.46 8.68
N GLY A 320 1.04 -20.20 9.47
CA GLY A 320 -0.08 -19.35 9.08
C GLY A 320 0.23 -17.85 9.13
N TYR A 321 1.29 -17.45 9.84
CA TYR A 321 1.71 -16.04 9.96
C TYR A 321 3.04 -15.76 9.27
N ILE A 322 3.59 -16.71 8.53
CA ILE A 322 4.82 -16.49 7.78
C ILE A 322 4.60 -15.41 6.74
N GLY A 323 5.51 -14.45 6.66
CA GLY A 323 5.33 -13.23 5.86
C GLY A 323 4.92 -12.01 6.68
N SER A 324 4.41 -12.17 7.92
CA SER A 324 4.07 -11.04 8.81
C SER A 324 5.31 -10.29 9.33
N TYR A 325 6.48 -10.90 9.31
CA TYR A 325 7.74 -10.21 9.54
C TYR A 325 8.17 -9.47 8.26
N CYS A 326 8.49 -8.18 8.37
CA CYS A 326 8.75 -7.32 7.20
C CYS A 326 9.88 -7.84 6.29
N MET A 327 10.91 -8.46 6.86
CA MET A 327 12.04 -9.01 6.11
C MET A 327 11.63 -10.25 5.31
N ASP A 328 10.80 -11.13 5.86
CA ASP A 328 10.25 -12.28 5.15
C ASP A 328 9.33 -11.82 4.01
N ALA A 329 8.45 -10.86 4.30
CA ALA A 329 7.57 -10.29 3.28
C ALA A 329 8.37 -9.68 2.14
N MET A 330 9.39 -8.88 2.45
CA MET A 330 10.20 -8.22 1.44
C MET A 330 11.04 -9.22 0.63
N ALA A 331 11.67 -10.20 1.28
CA ALA A 331 12.45 -11.23 0.59
C ALA A 331 11.59 -12.06 -0.36
N MET A 332 10.40 -12.50 0.10
CA MET A 332 9.48 -13.26 -0.74
C MET A 332 8.91 -12.41 -1.87
N ALA A 333 8.60 -11.16 -1.62
CA ALA A 333 8.14 -10.26 -2.67
C ALA A 333 9.20 -10.07 -3.76
N LEU A 334 10.46 -9.87 -3.38
CA LEU A 334 11.58 -9.78 -4.32
C LEU A 334 11.77 -11.09 -5.11
N HIS A 335 11.70 -12.25 -4.45
CA HIS A 335 11.77 -13.54 -5.12
C HIS A 335 10.66 -13.73 -6.16
N VAL A 336 9.43 -13.39 -5.79
CA VAL A 336 8.27 -13.54 -6.68
C VAL A 336 8.43 -12.65 -7.92
N VAL A 337 8.77 -11.36 -7.76
CA VAL A 337 8.93 -10.48 -8.93
C VAL A 337 10.18 -10.83 -9.74
N TYR A 338 11.21 -11.38 -9.13
CA TYR A 338 12.43 -11.83 -9.81
C TYR A 338 12.20 -13.07 -10.69
N THR A 339 11.29 -13.96 -10.27
CA THR A 339 11.06 -15.26 -10.92
C THR A 339 9.80 -15.32 -11.79
N THR A 340 9.04 -14.22 -11.91
CA THR A 340 7.84 -14.15 -12.76
C THR A 340 8.02 -13.16 -13.91
N LYS A 341 7.16 -13.28 -14.94
CA LYS A 341 7.30 -12.50 -16.20
C LYS A 341 6.10 -11.64 -16.53
N SER A 342 5.10 -11.59 -15.66
CA SER A 342 3.92 -10.73 -15.82
C SER A 342 3.36 -10.32 -14.46
N PHE A 343 2.60 -9.23 -14.45
CA PHE A 343 1.84 -8.82 -13.27
C PHE A 343 0.95 -9.96 -12.77
N LYS A 344 0.22 -10.60 -13.70
CA LYS A 344 -0.70 -11.69 -13.38
C LYS A 344 0.02 -12.86 -12.71
N ASP A 345 1.14 -13.30 -13.26
CA ASP A 345 1.90 -14.43 -12.72
C ASP A 345 2.46 -14.13 -11.34
N ALA A 346 2.94 -12.88 -11.11
CA ALA A 346 3.45 -12.45 -9.83
C ALA A 346 2.37 -12.52 -8.74
N ILE A 347 1.20 -11.96 -9.01
CA ILE A 347 0.08 -11.99 -8.05
C ILE A 347 -0.40 -13.43 -7.80
N ILE A 348 -0.62 -14.21 -8.86
CA ILE A 348 -1.05 -15.61 -8.70
C ILE A 348 -0.03 -16.41 -7.89
N LYS A 349 1.27 -16.25 -8.17
CA LYS A 349 2.33 -16.95 -7.42
C LYS A 349 2.28 -16.60 -5.94
N VAL A 350 2.27 -15.31 -5.59
CA VAL A 350 2.36 -14.89 -4.19
C VAL A 350 1.12 -15.27 -3.36
N VAL A 351 -0.08 -15.04 -3.87
CA VAL A 351 -1.29 -15.31 -3.08
C VAL A 351 -1.51 -16.80 -2.80
N ASN A 352 -1.07 -17.67 -3.70
CA ASN A 352 -1.16 -19.11 -3.51
C ASN A 352 -0.10 -19.70 -2.56
N LEU A 353 0.91 -18.90 -2.16
CA LEU A 353 1.84 -19.31 -1.11
C LEU A 353 1.18 -19.39 0.27
N ARG A 354 0.07 -18.66 0.48
CA ARG A 354 -0.62 -18.57 1.77
C ARG A 354 0.23 -17.84 2.82
N GLY A 355 0.08 -18.21 4.11
CA GLY A 355 0.67 -17.43 5.21
C GLY A 355 0.01 -16.06 5.29
N ASP A 356 0.79 -15.02 5.41
CA ASP A 356 0.36 -13.61 5.35
C ASP A 356 0.31 -13.14 3.89
N SER A 357 -0.60 -13.79 3.12
CA SER A 357 -0.62 -13.72 1.66
C SER A 357 -1.16 -12.40 1.09
N ASP A 358 -1.96 -11.66 1.81
CA ASP A 358 -2.46 -10.35 1.43
C ASP A 358 -1.37 -9.28 1.58
N SER A 359 -0.71 -9.23 2.72
CA SER A 359 0.38 -8.27 2.94
C SER A 359 1.56 -8.51 2.02
N VAL A 360 2.00 -9.78 1.84
CA VAL A 360 3.06 -10.09 0.86
C VAL A 360 2.57 -9.81 -0.56
N GLY A 361 1.31 -10.12 -0.86
CA GLY A 361 0.64 -9.80 -2.11
C GLY A 361 0.60 -8.31 -2.40
N SER A 362 0.29 -7.49 -1.40
CA SER A 362 0.33 -6.02 -1.49
C SER A 362 1.73 -5.51 -1.84
N VAL A 363 2.79 -6.05 -1.23
CA VAL A 363 4.17 -5.66 -1.55
C VAL A 363 4.55 -6.06 -2.97
N VAL A 364 4.24 -7.30 -3.37
CA VAL A 364 4.44 -7.77 -4.77
C VAL A 364 3.68 -6.88 -5.75
N GLY A 365 2.42 -6.57 -5.43
CA GLY A 365 1.57 -5.74 -6.27
C GLY A 365 2.10 -4.32 -6.48
N GLN A 366 2.70 -3.71 -5.45
CA GLN A 366 3.36 -2.40 -5.57
C GLN A 366 4.52 -2.45 -6.57
N ILE A 367 5.38 -3.45 -6.48
CA ILE A 367 6.56 -3.60 -7.36
C ILE A 367 6.13 -3.98 -8.78
N ALA A 368 5.35 -5.06 -8.91
CA ALA A 368 4.91 -5.56 -10.21
C ALA A 368 4.03 -4.55 -10.94
N GLY A 369 3.15 -3.85 -10.21
CA GLY A 369 2.31 -2.79 -10.78
C GLY A 369 3.12 -1.60 -11.30
N ALA A 370 4.19 -1.19 -10.58
CA ALA A 370 5.10 -0.14 -11.02
C ALA A 370 5.92 -0.57 -12.25
N TYR A 371 6.28 -1.84 -12.36
CA TYR A 371 7.07 -2.33 -13.48
C TYR A 371 6.24 -2.55 -14.74
N TYR A 372 5.18 -3.35 -14.61
CA TYR A 372 4.34 -3.73 -15.75
C TYR A 372 3.34 -2.64 -16.16
N GLY A 373 2.97 -1.74 -15.25
CA GLY A 373 1.99 -0.68 -15.48
C GLY A 373 0.52 -1.15 -15.41
N PHE A 374 -0.38 -0.19 -15.28
CA PHE A 374 -1.83 -0.39 -15.24
C PHE A 374 -2.37 -1.15 -16.48
N LYS A 375 -1.83 -0.83 -17.66
CA LYS A 375 -2.27 -1.44 -18.94
C LYS A 375 -2.03 -2.95 -19.02
N ASN A 376 -1.14 -3.49 -18.20
CA ASN A 376 -0.83 -4.92 -18.13
C ASN A 376 -1.51 -5.63 -16.95
N ILE A 377 -2.32 -4.92 -16.16
CA ILE A 377 -3.20 -5.55 -15.17
C ILE A 377 -4.41 -6.17 -15.91
N PRO A 378 -4.81 -7.41 -15.59
CA PRO A 378 -6.00 -8.01 -16.18
C PRO A 378 -7.24 -7.14 -15.99
N ILE A 379 -7.89 -6.77 -17.09
CA ILE A 379 -9.05 -5.84 -17.06
C ILE A 379 -10.22 -6.40 -16.24
N GLU A 380 -10.37 -7.71 -16.19
CA GLU A 380 -11.38 -8.39 -15.38
C GLU A 380 -11.12 -8.19 -13.88
N TRP A 381 -9.86 -8.11 -13.43
CA TRP A 381 -9.51 -7.83 -12.05
C TRP A 381 -9.81 -6.39 -11.68
N ILE A 382 -9.46 -5.46 -12.57
CA ILE A 382 -9.78 -4.03 -12.40
C ILE A 382 -11.29 -3.84 -12.24
N LYS A 383 -12.10 -4.46 -13.09
CA LYS A 383 -13.57 -4.36 -13.02
C LYS A 383 -14.15 -4.90 -11.72
N VAL A 384 -13.49 -5.88 -11.10
CA VAL A 384 -13.94 -6.42 -9.80
C VAL A 384 -13.63 -5.44 -8.68
N ILE A 385 -12.42 -4.84 -8.66
CA ILE A 385 -12.06 -3.78 -7.70
C ILE A 385 -12.99 -2.56 -7.85
N GLU A 386 -13.30 -2.14 -9.09
CA GLU A 386 -14.13 -0.96 -9.37
C GLU A 386 -15.53 -1.01 -8.74
N LYS A 387 -16.04 -2.19 -8.41
CA LYS A 387 -17.32 -2.33 -7.69
C LYS A 387 -17.27 -1.69 -6.29
N TRP A 388 -16.08 -1.65 -5.70
CA TRP A 388 -15.88 -1.23 -4.31
C TRP A 388 -15.16 0.11 -4.19
N ASP A 389 -14.20 0.40 -5.05
CA ASP A 389 -13.36 1.61 -4.99
C ASP A 389 -13.88 2.77 -5.84
N HIS A 390 -14.76 2.48 -6.82
CA HIS A 390 -15.27 3.46 -7.77
C HIS A 390 -14.17 4.24 -8.53
N GLN A 391 -13.08 3.52 -8.86
CA GLN A 391 -11.91 4.07 -9.59
C GLN A 391 -11.05 5.07 -8.79
N GLU A 392 -11.32 5.23 -7.52
CA GLU A 392 -10.62 6.21 -6.67
C GLU A 392 -9.18 5.80 -6.34
N ILE A 393 -8.86 4.49 -6.34
CA ILE A 393 -7.48 4.00 -6.16
C ILE A 393 -6.62 4.45 -7.35
N ALA A 394 -7.11 4.25 -8.56
CA ALA A 394 -6.41 4.67 -9.78
C ALA A 394 -6.23 6.18 -9.84
N LEU A 395 -7.27 6.95 -9.48
CA LEU A 395 -7.19 8.42 -9.43
C LEU A 395 -6.15 8.91 -8.42
N ARG A 396 -6.02 8.25 -7.25
CA ARG A 396 -4.96 8.59 -6.29
C ARG A 396 -3.57 8.37 -6.87
N GLY A 397 -3.33 7.25 -7.56
CA GLY A 397 -2.06 6.98 -8.22
C GLY A 397 -1.70 8.07 -9.24
N TYR A 398 -2.69 8.47 -10.04
CA TYR A 398 -2.52 9.58 -11.00
C TYR A 398 -2.23 10.91 -10.32
N MET A 399 -3.00 11.28 -9.30
CA MET A 399 -2.84 12.57 -8.60
C MET A 399 -1.50 12.66 -7.87
N LEU A 400 -1.06 11.58 -7.24
CA LEU A 400 0.21 11.54 -6.50
C LEU A 400 1.41 11.76 -7.41
N CYS A 401 1.46 11.17 -8.59
CA CYS A 401 2.61 11.32 -9.49
C CYS A 401 2.72 12.73 -10.10
N HIS A 402 1.62 13.48 -10.10
CA HIS A 402 1.58 14.87 -10.59
C HIS A 402 1.65 15.94 -9.50
N LEU A 403 1.69 15.53 -8.23
CA LEU A 403 1.54 16.44 -7.09
C LEU A 403 2.55 17.60 -7.09
N PHE A 404 3.74 17.39 -7.64
CA PHE A 404 4.79 18.42 -7.72
C PHE A 404 4.98 19.05 -9.11
N ASP A 405 4.14 18.74 -10.08
CA ASP A 405 4.29 19.29 -11.44
C ASP A 405 3.90 20.78 -11.52
N ASP A 406 2.94 21.21 -10.70
CA ASP A 406 2.42 22.57 -10.71
C ASP A 406 3.26 23.59 -9.91
N VAL A 407 4.21 23.16 -9.09
CA VAL A 407 5.03 24.08 -8.28
C VAL A 407 5.94 24.94 -9.15
N LYS A 408 6.39 24.44 -10.31
CA LYS A 408 7.22 25.21 -11.25
C LYS A 408 6.43 26.23 -12.07
N SER A 409 5.14 26.08 -12.25
CA SER A 409 4.29 27.02 -12.99
C SER A 409 3.79 28.19 -12.15
N ARG A 410 3.88 28.09 -10.82
CA ARG A 410 3.47 29.16 -9.88
C ARG A 410 4.61 30.10 -9.49
N VAL A 411 5.85 29.80 -9.88
CA VAL A 411 7.07 30.59 -9.56
C VAL A 411 7.57 31.41 -10.78
N ASN A 412 6.93 31.31 -11.92
CA ASN A 412 7.12 32.15 -13.09
C ASN A 412 5.83 32.95 -13.33
#